data_40bc19259054bf4862b1d6a932d7c267
#
_entry.id   40bc19259054bf4862b1d6a932d7c267
#
_cell.length_a   1.000
_cell.length_b   1.000
_cell.length_c   1.000
_cell.angle_alpha   90.00
_cell.angle_beta   90.00
_cell.angle_gamma   90.00
#
_symmetry.space_group_name_H-M   'P 1'
#
loop_
_entity.id
_entity.type
_entity.pdbx_description
1 polymer ?
#
loop_
_entity_poly.entity_id
_entity_poly.type
_entity_poly.pdbx_seq_one_letter_code
_entity_poly.pdbx_strand_id
1 'polypeptide(L)'
;VAPSRGLGDVYKRQLLYFCCGLRLSEGRLLKWEHIDLEKGILTILGSKGSKDRLVYLPQDSLPVLKSYKECQEKLFPGIDWAFPGKDPHKPVSCSGVESSFNRHWAMLPAAGTLAKHPTPHCLRHAFVVERFNEWMHQGIDTNTMLPYLSRYLGHKSPDETYYYYHLVEKAFDTIREKDSVSGKVIPEVIPYEE
;
A
#
# COMPACT_ATOMS: atom_id res chain seq x y z
N VAL A 1 -2.82 2.04 -33.74
CA VAL A 1 -3.53 2.11 -32.47
C VAL A 1 -2.54 2.67 -31.47
N ALA A 2 -2.75 3.91 -31.04
CA ALA A 2 -1.95 4.48 -29.96
C ALA A 2 -2.02 3.49 -28.78
N PRO A 3 -0.87 3.05 -28.21
CA PRO A 3 -0.89 2.17 -27.07
C PRO A 3 -1.72 2.85 -25.99
N SER A 4 -2.73 2.16 -25.52
CA SER A 4 -3.70 2.67 -24.56
C SER A 4 -2.97 3.27 -23.36
N ARG A 5 -2.96 4.61 -23.28
CA ARG A 5 -2.45 5.40 -22.14
C ARG A 5 -3.24 5.11 -20.86
N GLY A 6 -3.50 3.89 -20.52
CA GLY A 6 -4.43 3.69 -19.42
C GLY A 6 -4.19 2.45 -18.59
N LEU A 7 -4.07 1.29 -19.20
CA LEU A 7 -4.04 0.04 -18.44
C LEU A 7 -2.65 -0.22 -17.82
N GLY A 8 -1.58 0.01 -18.59
CA GLY A 8 -0.22 -0.27 -18.15
C GLY A 8 0.23 0.62 -16.98
N ASP A 9 -0.02 1.90 -17.05
CA ASP A 9 0.41 2.89 -16.06
C ASP A 9 -0.35 2.74 -14.74
N VAL A 10 -1.64 2.42 -14.84
CA VAL A 10 -2.51 2.22 -13.67
C VAL A 10 -2.08 1.01 -12.88
N TYR A 11 -1.85 -0.12 -13.55
CA TYR A 11 -1.39 -1.35 -12.92
C TYR A 11 -0.07 -1.15 -12.17
N LYS A 12 0.92 -0.54 -12.82
CA LYS A 12 2.25 -0.33 -12.22
C LYS A 12 2.20 0.61 -11.01
N ARG A 13 1.38 1.65 -11.08
CA ARG A 13 1.16 2.55 -9.95
C ARG A 13 0.43 1.85 -8.81
N GLN A 14 -0.61 1.07 -9.10
CA GLN A 14 -1.31 0.27 -8.08
C GLN A 14 -0.40 -0.78 -7.44
N LEU A 15 0.49 -1.38 -8.24
CA LEU A 15 1.53 -2.27 -7.75
C LEU A 15 2.40 -1.59 -6.69
N LEU A 16 2.85 -0.35 -6.91
CA LEU A 16 3.63 0.39 -5.92
C LEU A 16 2.84 0.72 -4.66
N TYR A 17 1.56 1.07 -4.77
CA TYR A 17 0.72 1.30 -3.59
C TYR A 17 0.56 0.02 -2.76
N PHE A 18 0.36 -1.11 -3.41
CA PHE A 18 0.18 -2.40 -2.77
C PHE A 18 1.51 -2.97 -2.23
N CYS A 19 2.57 -3.01 -3.06
CA CYS A 19 3.83 -3.66 -2.69
C CYS A 19 4.76 -2.81 -1.82
N CYS A 20 4.61 -1.48 -1.86
CA CYS A 20 5.47 -0.55 -1.14
C CYS A 20 4.73 0.28 -0.09
N GLY A 21 3.42 0.14 0.01
CA GLY A 21 2.61 0.88 0.98
C GLY A 21 2.66 2.41 0.80
N LEU A 22 2.85 2.93 -0.42
CA LEU A 22 2.93 4.36 -0.67
C LEU A 22 1.61 5.07 -0.39
N ARG A 23 1.67 6.33 0.06
CA ARG A 23 0.51 7.21 0.06
C ARG A 23 0.15 7.59 -1.38
N LEU A 24 -1.14 7.91 -1.62
CA LEU A 24 -1.61 8.30 -2.94
C LEU A 24 -0.79 9.47 -3.52
N SER A 25 -0.52 10.49 -2.70
CA SER A 25 0.30 11.64 -3.10
C SER A 25 1.74 11.27 -3.43
N GLU A 26 2.33 10.35 -2.70
CA GLU A 26 3.71 9.90 -2.91
C GLU A 26 3.85 9.17 -4.24
N GLY A 27 2.99 8.19 -4.52
CA GLY A 27 3.06 7.44 -5.78
C GLY A 27 2.71 8.29 -7.00
N ARG A 28 1.74 9.21 -6.91
CA ARG A 28 1.39 10.06 -8.06
C ARG A 28 2.44 11.14 -8.37
N LEU A 29 3.20 11.60 -7.35
CA LEU A 29 4.24 12.62 -7.48
C LEU A 29 5.64 12.02 -7.63
N LEU A 30 5.73 10.72 -7.88
CA LEU A 30 7.00 10.03 -8.04
C LEU A 30 7.65 10.42 -9.37
N LYS A 31 8.92 10.79 -9.31
CA LYS A 31 9.75 11.07 -10.49
C LYS A 31 10.75 9.95 -10.73
N TRP A 32 11.20 9.77 -11.95
CA TRP A 32 12.20 8.77 -12.30
C TRP A 32 13.54 8.98 -11.58
N GLU A 33 13.92 10.23 -11.30
CA GLU A 33 15.14 10.55 -10.54
C GLU A 33 15.13 10.02 -9.11
N HIS A 34 13.93 9.74 -8.57
CA HIS A 34 13.74 9.18 -7.22
C HIS A 34 13.65 7.65 -7.20
N ILE A 35 13.81 6.99 -8.36
CA ILE A 35 13.69 5.54 -8.51
C ILE A 35 15.04 4.97 -8.96
N ASP A 36 15.73 4.32 -8.03
CA ASP A 36 16.92 3.54 -8.34
C ASP A 36 16.49 2.10 -8.68
N LEU A 37 16.34 1.81 -9.99
CA LEU A 37 15.93 0.50 -10.48
C LEU A 37 17.03 -0.56 -10.38
N GLU A 38 18.29 -0.16 -10.18
CA GLU A 38 19.40 -1.10 -9.99
C GLU A 38 19.46 -1.59 -8.55
N LYS A 39 19.30 -0.68 -7.60
CA LYS A 39 19.27 -1.03 -6.17
C LYS A 39 17.88 -1.46 -5.70
N GLY A 40 16.83 -1.22 -6.47
CA GLY A 40 15.45 -1.47 -6.06
C GLY A 40 14.99 -0.54 -4.94
N ILE A 41 15.31 0.75 -5.04
CA ILE A 41 15.03 1.72 -3.97
C ILE A 41 14.24 2.91 -4.53
N LEU A 42 13.20 3.32 -3.80
CA LEU A 42 12.50 4.58 -3.98
C LEU A 42 12.94 5.58 -2.90
N THR A 43 13.23 6.80 -3.30
CA THR A 43 13.41 7.93 -2.38
C THR A 43 12.13 8.73 -2.30
N ILE A 44 11.44 8.71 -1.16
CA ILE A 44 10.22 9.48 -0.93
C ILE A 44 10.60 10.77 -0.23
N LEU A 45 10.43 11.90 -0.93
CA LEU A 45 10.76 13.22 -0.44
C LEU A 45 9.56 13.88 0.22
N GLY A 46 9.81 14.58 1.34
CA GLY A 46 8.93 15.61 1.91
C GLY A 46 7.46 15.25 2.10
N SER A 47 7.13 13.99 2.39
CA SER A 47 5.73 13.66 2.64
C SER A 47 5.27 14.30 3.97
N LYS A 48 4.13 14.98 3.91
CA LYS A 48 3.41 15.77 4.93
C LYS A 48 3.96 15.65 6.37
N GLY A 49 4.98 16.47 6.68
CA GLY A 49 5.56 16.57 8.04
C GLY A 49 6.50 15.44 8.43
N SER A 50 6.91 14.58 7.50
CA SER A 50 7.91 13.55 7.72
C SER A 50 9.21 13.86 6.97
N LYS A 51 10.30 13.32 7.50
CA LYS A 51 11.61 13.34 6.86
C LYS A 51 11.57 12.47 5.61
N ASP A 52 12.49 12.70 4.70
CA ASP A 52 12.73 11.84 3.55
C ASP A 52 12.96 10.40 4.01
N ARG A 53 12.49 9.45 3.21
CA ARG A 53 12.66 8.04 3.54
C ARG A 53 12.91 7.19 2.32
N LEU A 54 13.60 6.09 2.53
CA LEU A 54 13.81 5.06 1.52
C LEU A 54 12.72 3.99 1.64
N VAL A 55 12.25 3.52 0.49
CA VAL A 55 11.27 2.44 0.35
C VAL A 55 11.84 1.41 -0.61
N TYR A 56 11.77 0.13 -0.27
CA TYR A 56 12.28 -0.95 -1.10
C TYR A 56 11.23 -1.40 -2.12
N LEU A 57 11.71 -1.63 -3.35
CA LEU A 57 10.93 -2.25 -4.41
C LEU A 57 11.11 -3.77 -4.32
N PRO A 58 10.03 -4.56 -4.36
CA PRO A 58 10.13 -6.01 -4.51
C PRO A 58 10.88 -6.37 -5.80
N GLN A 59 11.72 -7.40 -5.74
CA GLN A 59 12.54 -7.85 -6.87
C GLN A 59 11.71 -8.13 -8.12
N ASP A 60 10.53 -8.75 -7.94
CA ASP A 60 9.62 -9.07 -9.04
C ASP A 60 9.01 -7.84 -9.72
N SER A 61 9.03 -6.68 -9.06
CA SER A 61 8.52 -5.43 -9.63
C SER A 61 9.54 -4.73 -10.54
N LEU A 62 10.82 -5.02 -10.39
CA LEU A 62 11.90 -4.32 -11.10
C LEU A 62 11.84 -4.53 -12.61
N PRO A 63 11.69 -5.76 -13.17
CA PRO A 63 11.58 -5.95 -14.62
C PRO A 63 10.38 -5.21 -15.21
N VAL A 64 9.27 -5.18 -14.49
CA VAL A 64 8.04 -4.48 -14.91
C VAL A 64 8.26 -2.97 -14.98
N LEU A 65 8.92 -2.39 -13.98
CA LEU A 65 9.22 -0.96 -13.94
C LEU A 65 10.30 -0.56 -14.95
N LYS A 66 11.32 -1.39 -15.16
CA LYS A 66 12.35 -1.17 -16.20
C LYS A 66 11.72 -1.12 -17.59
N SER A 67 10.94 -2.14 -17.95
CA SER A 67 10.23 -2.19 -19.24
C SER A 67 9.27 -1.01 -19.41
N TYR A 68 8.61 -0.59 -18.33
CA TYR A 68 7.73 0.57 -18.36
C TYR A 68 8.48 1.87 -18.63
N LYS A 69 9.62 2.09 -17.96
CA LYS A 69 10.48 3.26 -18.17
C LYS A 69 10.96 3.34 -19.61
N GLU A 70 11.46 2.22 -20.15
CA GLU A 70 11.91 2.15 -21.54
C GLU A 70 10.80 2.46 -22.56
N CYS A 71 9.61 1.94 -22.32
CA CYS A 71 8.45 2.21 -23.16
C CYS A 71 8.05 3.69 -23.09
N GLN A 72 8.04 4.27 -21.89
CA GLN A 72 7.71 5.67 -21.68
C GLN A 72 8.73 6.60 -22.33
N GLU A 73 10.03 6.31 -22.19
CA GLU A 73 11.09 7.10 -22.78
C GLU A 73 11.01 7.11 -24.32
N LYS A 74 10.66 5.96 -24.95
CA LYS A 74 10.44 5.88 -26.38
C LYS A 74 9.24 6.71 -26.87
N LEU A 75 8.17 6.73 -26.09
CA LEU A 75 6.92 7.42 -26.45
C LEU A 75 6.97 8.92 -26.13
N PHE A 76 7.64 9.27 -25.05
CA PHE A 76 7.67 10.62 -24.48
C PHE A 76 9.06 10.92 -23.90
N PRO A 77 10.08 11.19 -24.72
CA PRO A 77 11.43 11.45 -24.24
C PRO A 77 11.49 12.63 -23.25
N GLY A 78 12.28 12.49 -22.21
CA GLY A 78 12.55 13.57 -21.27
C GLY A 78 11.44 13.87 -20.28
N ILE A 79 10.52 12.93 -20.02
CA ILE A 79 9.49 13.09 -18.98
C ILE A 79 10.05 12.74 -17.61
N ASP A 80 9.95 13.66 -16.66
CA ASP A 80 10.39 13.46 -15.27
C ASP A 80 9.49 12.52 -14.49
N TRP A 81 8.16 12.60 -14.70
CA TRP A 81 7.17 11.89 -13.90
C TRP A 81 7.11 10.41 -14.24
N ALA A 82 7.24 9.56 -13.22
CA ALA A 82 7.03 8.13 -13.40
C ALA A 82 5.58 7.81 -13.84
N PHE A 83 4.61 8.59 -13.36
CA PHE A 83 3.20 8.43 -13.70
C PHE A 83 2.61 9.77 -14.17
N PRO A 84 2.81 10.13 -15.43
CA PRO A 84 2.30 11.38 -15.98
C PRO A 84 0.77 11.37 -16.09
N GLY A 85 0.20 12.58 -16.11
CA GLY A 85 -1.21 12.81 -16.36
C GLY A 85 -1.57 12.80 -17.85
N LYS A 86 -2.70 13.44 -18.17
CA LYS A 86 -3.08 13.69 -19.57
C LYS A 86 -2.06 14.59 -20.27
N ASP A 87 -1.55 15.59 -19.56
CA ASP A 87 -0.38 16.37 -19.94
C ASP A 87 0.86 15.62 -19.45
N PRO A 88 1.77 15.18 -20.33
CA PRO A 88 2.96 14.42 -19.95
C PRO A 88 3.91 15.15 -19.02
N HIS A 89 3.90 16.49 -19.05
CA HIS A 89 4.73 17.33 -18.17
C HIS A 89 4.14 17.57 -16.79
N LYS A 90 2.97 16.99 -16.51
CA LYS A 90 2.29 17.07 -15.20
C LYS A 90 2.03 15.68 -14.62
N PRO A 91 2.12 15.54 -13.31
CA PRO A 91 1.78 14.27 -12.67
C PRO A 91 0.29 13.98 -12.83
N VAL A 92 -0.08 12.70 -12.73
CA VAL A 92 -1.49 12.30 -12.68
C VAL A 92 -2.21 13.01 -11.52
N SER A 93 -3.43 13.50 -11.74
CA SER A 93 -4.25 14.12 -10.70
C SER A 93 -4.77 13.10 -9.67
N CYS A 94 -5.14 13.54 -8.46
CA CYS A 94 -5.76 12.66 -7.48
C CYS A 94 -7.03 12.01 -8.03
N SER A 95 -7.90 12.80 -8.66
CA SER A 95 -9.13 12.29 -9.30
C SER A 95 -8.83 11.32 -10.46
N GLY A 96 -7.72 11.50 -11.18
CA GLY A 96 -7.26 10.57 -12.20
C GLY A 96 -6.83 9.22 -11.63
N VAL A 97 -6.17 9.23 -10.45
CA VAL A 97 -5.83 7.99 -9.73
C VAL A 97 -7.09 7.28 -9.25
N GLU A 98 -8.00 8.01 -8.62
CA GLU A 98 -9.26 7.47 -8.09
C GLU A 98 -10.14 6.92 -9.22
N SER A 99 -10.36 7.68 -10.29
CA SER A 99 -11.16 7.24 -11.43
C SER A 99 -10.58 5.99 -12.09
N SER A 100 -9.25 5.90 -12.22
CA SER A 100 -8.62 4.72 -12.78
C SER A 100 -8.71 3.51 -11.84
N PHE A 101 -8.58 3.70 -10.54
CA PHE A 101 -8.80 2.65 -9.55
C PHE A 101 -10.23 2.11 -9.60
N ASN A 102 -11.22 3.01 -9.56
CA ASN A 102 -12.64 2.65 -9.58
C ASN A 102 -13.01 1.86 -10.84
N ARG A 103 -12.48 2.24 -11.99
CA ARG A 103 -12.70 1.52 -13.26
C ARG A 103 -12.18 0.09 -13.19
N HIS A 104 -10.96 -0.13 -12.66
CA HIS A 104 -10.40 -1.48 -12.56
C HIS A 104 -11.09 -2.28 -11.46
N TRP A 105 -11.43 -1.64 -10.35
CA TRP A 105 -12.20 -2.28 -9.30
C TRP A 105 -13.52 -2.83 -9.82
N ALA A 106 -14.26 -2.04 -10.61
CA ALA A 106 -15.54 -2.46 -11.18
C ALA A 106 -15.46 -3.68 -12.12
N MET A 107 -14.25 -4.01 -12.60
CA MET A 107 -14.02 -5.22 -13.43
C MET A 107 -13.80 -6.49 -12.61
N LEU A 108 -13.59 -6.36 -11.29
CA LEU A 108 -13.35 -7.52 -10.43
C LEU A 108 -14.65 -8.18 -9.98
N PRO A 109 -14.69 -9.52 -9.88
CA PRO A 109 -15.88 -10.23 -9.36
C PRO A 109 -16.30 -9.75 -7.97
N ALA A 110 -15.33 -9.32 -7.13
CA ALA A 110 -15.60 -8.81 -5.80
C ALA A 110 -16.26 -7.43 -5.76
N ALA A 111 -16.37 -6.72 -6.89
CA ALA A 111 -16.87 -5.34 -6.89
C ALA A 111 -18.31 -5.20 -6.38
N GLY A 112 -19.14 -6.24 -6.55
CA GLY A 112 -20.54 -6.26 -6.10
C GLY A 112 -20.75 -6.88 -4.72
N THR A 113 -19.70 -7.39 -4.06
CA THR A 113 -19.85 -8.16 -2.81
C THR A 113 -19.52 -7.34 -1.54
N LEU A 114 -18.84 -6.21 -1.69
CA LEU A 114 -18.46 -5.40 -0.54
C LEU A 114 -19.53 -4.36 -0.18
N ALA A 115 -19.84 -4.27 1.11
CA ALA A 115 -20.76 -3.27 1.64
C ALA A 115 -20.28 -1.82 1.46
N LYS A 116 -18.97 -1.61 1.35
CA LYS A 116 -18.34 -0.30 1.16
C LYS A 116 -17.35 -0.34 0.01
N HIS A 117 -17.46 0.63 -0.89
CA HIS A 117 -16.55 0.77 -2.02
C HIS A 117 -15.13 1.11 -1.53
N PRO A 118 -14.10 0.34 -1.92
CA PRO A 118 -12.72 0.61 -1.53
C PRO A 118 -12.17 1.85 -2.26
N THR A 119 -11.12 2.42 -1.70
CA THR A 119 -10.39 3.54 -2.27
C THR A 119 -8.95 3.12 -2.58
N PRO A 120 -8.18 3.88 -3.38
CA PRO A 120 -6.75 3.58 -3.61
C PRO A 120 -5.95 3.46 -2.31
N HIS A 121 -6.36 4.13 -1.24
CA HIS A 121 -5.70 4.04 0.06
C HIS A 121 -5.82 2.64 0.70
N CYS A 122 -6.85 1.89 0.34
CA CYS A 122 -7.01 0.50 0.80
C CYS A 122 -5.85 -0.41 0.34
N LEU A 123 -5.16 -0.08 -0.76
CA LEU A 123 -3.97 -0.82 -1.19
C LEU A 123 -2.81 -0.69 -0.17
N ARG A 124 -2.66 0.51 0.42
CA ARG A 124 -1.69 0.71 1.51
C ARG A 124 -2.13 -0.01 2.79
N HIS A 125 -3.43 -0.01 3.11
CA HIS A 125 -3.95 -0.81 4.22
C HIS A 125 -3.64 -2.30 4.02
N ALA A 126 -3.90 -2.82 2.83
CA ALA A 126 -3.60 -4.21 2.49
C ALA A 126 -2.10 -4.54 2.64
N PHE A 127 -1.20 -3.64 2.22
CA PHE A 127 0.24 -3.81 2.45
C PHE A 127 0.57 -3.97 3.93
N VAL A 128 0.01 -3.13 4.79
CA VAL A 128 0.30 -3.18 6.23
C VAL A 128 -0.21 -4.47 6.86
N VAL A 129 -1.45 -4.85 6.54
CA VAL A 129 -2.07 -6.09 7.03
C VAL A 129 -1.27 -7.30 6.58
N GLU A 130 -0.83 -7.33 5.31
CA GLU A 130 -0.02 -8.41 4.77
C GLU A 130 1.33 -8.54 5.48
N ARG A 131 2.00 -7.42 5.81
CA ARG A 131 3.25 -7.45 6.61
C ARG A 131 3.03 -8.04 7.99
N PHE A 132 1.95 -7.67 8.67
CA PHE A 132 1.62 -8.27 9.96
C PHE A 132 1.35 -9.78 9.84
N ASN A 133 0.53 -10.19 8.87
CA ASN A 133 0.24 -11.60 8.62
C ASN A 133 1.51 -12.41 8.37
N GLU A 134 2.41 -11.88 7.52
CA GLU A 134 3.67 -12.53 7.21
C GLU A 134 4.54 -12.71 8.46
N TRP A 135 4.70 -11.66 9.28
CA TRP A 135 5.47 -11.75 10.52
C TRP A 135 4.88 -12.75 11.50
N MET A 136 3.57 -12.76 11.66
CA MET A 136 2.89 -13.74 12.53
C MET A 136 3.09 -15.17 12.02
N HIS A 137 3.02 -15.41 10.70
CA HIS A 137 3.31 -16.71 10.12
C HIS A 137 4.75 -17.17 10.33
N GLN A 138 5.70 -16.25 10.31
CA GLN A 138 7.11 -16.50 10.55
C GLN A 138 7.48 -16.56 12.05
N GLY A 139 6.53 -16.34 12.96
CA GLY A 139 6.77 -16.30 14.40
C GLY A 139 7.57 -15.07 14.85
N ILE A 140 7.62 -14.03 14.01
CA ILE A 140 8.32 -12.79 14.33
C ILE A 140 7.44 -11.95 15.27
N ASP A 141 8.02 -11.43 16.35
CA ASP A 141 7.30 -10.52 17.24
C ASP A 141 6.93 -9.22 16.55
N THR A 142 5.64 -9.05 16.31
CA THR A 142 5.08 -7.89 15.64
C THR A 142 5.31 -6.58 16.40
N ASN A 143 5.37 -6.62 17.74
CA ASN A 143 5.64 -5.43 18.56
C ASN A 143 7.07 -4.91 18.33
N THR A 144 8.04 -5.81 18.18
CA THR A 144 9.41 -5.45 17.84
C THR A 144 9.52 -4.83 16.44
N MET A 145 8.72 -5.30 15.48
CA MET A 145 8.75 -4.82 14.09
C MET A 145 7.92 -3.56 13.83
N LEU A 146 6.96 -3.27 14.69
CA LEU A 146 6.03 -2.17 14.52
C LEU A 146 6.70 -0.79 14.39
N PRO A 147 7.70 -0.40 15.20
CA PRO A 147 8.39 0.88 15.04
C PRO A 147 9.09 1.01 13.67
N TYR A 148 9.66 -0.09 13.16
CA TYR A 148 10.31 -0.11 11.84
C TYR A 148 9.29 0.08 10.72
N LEU A 149 8.15 -0.61 10.78
CA LEU A 149 7.07 -0.45 9.82
C LEU A 149 6.49 0.97 9.87
N SER A 150 6.29 1.51 11.06
CA SER A 150 5.83 2.89 11.26
C SER A 150 6.76 3.89 10.57
N ARG A 151 8.05 3.75 10.77
CA ARG A 151 9.06 4.59 10.12
C ARG A 151 9.10 4.40 8.61
N TYR A 152 9.03 3.16 8.14
CA TYR A 152 8.96 2.81 6.71
C TYR A 152 7.76 3.46 6.03
N LEU A 153 6.59 3.42 6.66
CA LEU A 153 5.37 4.05 6.17
C LEU A 153 5.40 5.59 6.28
N GLY A 154 6.32 6.16 7.04
CA GLY A 154 6.38 7.59 7.32
C GLY A 154 5.20 8.05 8.18
N HIS A 155 4.81 7.27 9.17
CA HIS A 155 3.88 7.67 10.22
C HIS A 155 4.59 8.58 11.23
N LYS A 156 3.84 9.48 11.87
CA LYS A 156 4.38 10.37 12.89
C LYS A 156 4.59 9.67 14.22
N SER A 157 3.73 8.70 14.51
CA SER A 157 3.73 7.89 15.72
C SER A 157 3.52 6.41 15.38
N PRO A 158 4.09 5.47 16.14
CA PRO A 158 3.76 4.05 16.04
C PRO A 158 2.26 3.75 16.20
N ASP A 159 1.52 4.57 16.94
CA ASP A 159 0.08 4.41 17.17
C ASP A 159 -0.72 4.39 15.86
N GLU A 160 -0.29 5.19 14.86
CA GLU A 160 -0.90 5.17 13.53
C GLU A 160 -0.76 3.80 12.85
N THR A 161 0.27 3.03 13.20
CA THR A 161 0.49 1.67 12.70
C THR A 161 -0.21 0.65 13.57
N TYR A 162 -0.30 0.89 14.87
CA TYR A 162 -1.06 0.03 15.80
C TYR A 162 -2.53 -0.10 15.42
N TYR A 163 -3.11 0.93 14.83
CA TYR A 163 -4.48 0.91 14.31
C TYR A 163 -4.74 -0.29 13.38
N TYR A 164 -3.73 -0.77 12.64
CA TYR A 164 -3.88 -1.90 11.73
C TYR A 164 -3.88 -3.26 12.43
N TYR A 165 -3.40 -3.32 13.67
CA TYR A 165 -3.28 -4.59 14.40
C TYR A 165 -4.64 -5.28 14.59
N HIS A 166 -5.69 -4.50 14.84
CA HIS A 166 -7.05 -5.05 14.97
C HIS A 166 -7.71 -5.46 13.65
N LEU A 167 -7.09 -5.16 12.50
CA LEU A 167 -7.54 -5.62 11.20
C LEU A 167 -6.93 -6.97 10.81
N VAL A 168 -6.03 -7.49 11.61
CA VAL A 168 -5.36 -8.77 11.38
C VAL A 168 -6.12 -9.85 12.12
N GLU A 169 -6.81 -10.71 11.38
CA GLU A 169 -7.70 -11.75 11.95
C GLU A 169 -6.97 -12.66 12.95
N LYS A 170 -5.74 -13.07 12.64
CA LYS A 170 -4.89 -13.88 13.52
C LYS A 170 -4.37 -13.14 14.76
N ALA A 171 -4.41 -11.82 14.81
CA ALA A 171 -4.07 -11.07 16.00
C ALA A 171 -5.05 -11.37 17.13
N PHE A 172 -6.31 -11.65 16.81
CA PHE A 172 -7.33 -12.02 17.82
C PHE A 172 -7.02 -13.34 18.50
N ASP A 173 -6.52 -14.33 17.77
CA ASP A 173 -6.14 -15.62 18.37
C ASP A 173 -4.93 -15.43 19.29
N THR A 174 -3.91 -14.69 18.85
CA THR A 174 -2.74 -14.35 19.67
C THR A 174 -3.11 -13.50 20.89
N ILE A 175 -4.07 -12.57 20.75
CA ILE A 175 -4.59 -11.77 21.85
C ILE A 175 -5.31 -12.68 22.86
N ARG A 176 -6.17 -13.58 22.40
CA ARG A 176 -6.87 -14.57 23.25
C ARG A 176 -5.89 -15.47 24.02
N GLU A 177 -4.87 -15.99 23.36
CA GLU A 177 -3.87 -16.86 23.97
C GLU A 177 -3.04 -16.13 25.05
N LYS A 178 -2.75 -14.85 24.83
CA LYS A 178 -1.97 -14.02 25.77
C LYS A 178 -2.81 -13.29 26.80
N ASP A 179 -4.12 -13.21 26.59
CA ASP A 179 -5.04 -12.53 27.50
C ASP A 179 -5.51 -13.44 28.61
N SER A 180 -4.67 -13.52 29.64
CA SER A 180 -5.01 -14.26 30.89
C SER A 180 -6.06 -13.55 31.76
N VAL A 181 -6.49 -12.34 31.41
CA VAL A 181 -7.32 -11.46 32.24
C VAL A 181 -8.76 -11.45 31.75
N SER A 182 -9.04 -11.45 30.45
CA SER A 182 -10.43 -11.33 29.95
C SER A 182 -11.32 -12.52 30.31
N GLY A 183 -10.75 -13.72 30.40
CA GLY A 183 -11.48 -14.90 30.89
C GLY A 183 -11.92 -14.81 32.36
N LYS A 184 -11.39 -13.83 33.12
CA LYS A 184 -11.76 -13.59 34.52
C LYS A 184 -12.71 -12.40 34.70
N VAL A 185 -12.85 -11.57 33.69
CA VAL A 185 -13.60 -10.30 33.73
C VAL A 185 -14.98 -10.42 33.05
N ILE A 186 -15.14 -11.33 32.10
CA ILE A 186 -16.43 -11.59 31.45
C ILE A 186 -17.16 -12.65 32.29
N PRO A 187 -18.27 -12.32 33.01
CA PRO A 187 -19.06 -13.31 33.72
C PRO A 187 -19.58 -14.37 32.72
N GLU A 188 -19.51 -15.64 33.08
CA GLU A 188 -20.20 -16.68 32.33
C GLU A 188 -21.69 -16.32 32.22
N VAL A 189 -22.18 -16.17 30.99
CA VAL A 189 -23.59 -15.98 30.74
C VAL A 189 -24.27 -17.31 31.07
N ILE A 190 -24.92 -17.38 32.23
CA ILE A 190 -25.74 -18.53 32.59
C ILE A 190 -26.93 -18.55 31.59
N PRO A 191 -27.12 -19.62 30.79
CA PRO A 191 -28.29 -19.71 29.92
C PRO A 191 -29.55 -19.61 30.82
N TYR A 192 -30.46 -18.71 30.44
CA TYR A 192 -31.80 -18.72 31.03
C TYR A 192 -32.46 -20.04 30.64
N GLU A 193 -32.68 -20.93 31.60
CA GLU A 193 -33.61 -22.04 31.44
C GLU A 193 -35.03 -21.46 31.38
N GLU A 194 -35.75 -21.71 30.25
CA GLU A 194 -37.19 -21.42 30.10
C GLU A 194 -38.04 -22.37 30.97
#